data_58730fff9a7d4ec76b089e58d9c72c0c
#
_entry.id   58730fff9a7d4ec76b089e58d9c72c0c
#
_cell.length_a   1.000
_cell.length_b   1.000
_cell.length_c   1.000
_cell.angle_alpha   90.00
_cell.angle_beta   90.00
_cell.angle_gamma   90.00
#
_symmetry.space_group_name_H-M   'P 1'
#
loop_
_entity.id
_entity.type
_entity.pdbx_description
1 polymer ?
#
loop_
_entity_poly.entity_id
_entity_poly.type
_entity_poly.pdbx_seq_one_letter_code
_entity_poly.pdbx_strand_id
1 'polypeptide(L)'
;MANPKKMRIEVVERTGPCFYEYKAGDKWDVTGLKTPEGGFCGAAYHTLFPVLFALNFGAKYPFMKDVDSLDTVVCPDGGYVRFKAKRME
;
A
#
# COMPACT_ATOMS: atom_id res chain seq x y z
N MET A 1 -16.27 14.66 7.96
CA MET A 1 -15.24 13.72 7.44
C MET A 1 -15.89 12.39 7.11
N ALA A 2 -15.57 11.82 5.97
CA ALA A 2 -16.10 10.51 5.60
C ALA A 2 -15.62 9.42 6.57
N ASN A 3 -16.40 8.36 6.72
CA ASN A 3 -15.99 7.24 7.55
C ASN A 3 -14.71 6.62 6.98
N PRO A 4 -13.76 6.25 7.86
CA PRO A 4 -12.54 5.58 7.40
C PRO A 4 -12.88 4.26 6.72
N LYS A 5 -12.21 3.98 5.64
CA LYS A 5 -12.41 2.74 4.89
C LYS A 5 -11.33 1.73 5.21
N LYS A 6 -11.70 0.47 5.13
CA LYS A 6 -10.74 -0.60 5.28
C LYS A 6 -9.93 -0.73 4.00
N MET A 7 -8.60 -0.74 4.18
CA MET A 7 -7.65 -0.85 3.08
C MET A 7 -6.77 -2.06 3.30
N ARG A 8 -6.22 -2.59 2.23
CA ARG A 8 -5.24 -3.68 2.31
C ARG A 8 -3.97 -3.28 1.59
N ILE A 9 -2.83 -3.53 2.23
CA ILE A 9 -1.51 -3.41 1.64
C ILE A 9 -1.01 -4.82 1.39
N GLU A 10 -0.51 -5.09 0.20
CA GLU A 10 0.01 -6.40 -0.16
C GLU A 10 1.34 -6.25 -0.89
N VAL A 11 2.31 -7.11 -0.59
CA VAL A 11 3.55 -7.17 -1.36
C VAL A 11 3.29 -8.00 -2.60
N VAL A 12 3.46 -7.38 -3.77
CA VAL A 12 3.26 -8.05 -5.07
C VAL A 12 4.50 -8.82 -5.46
N GLU A 13 5.68 -8.18 -5.32
CA GLU A 13 6.96 -8.83 -5.62
C GLU A 13 8.09 -8.13 -4.89
N ARG A 14 9.19 -8.85 -4.76
CA ARG A 14 10.46 -8.30 -4.25
C ARG A 14 11.58 -8.78 -5.16
N THR A 15 12.37 -7.83 -5.64
CA THR A 15 13.44 -8.12 -6.62
C THR A 15 14.85 -7.89 -6.09
N GLY A 16 14.99 -7.45 -4.84
CA GLY A 16 16.29 -7.16 -4.25
C GLY A 16 16.25 -7.09 -2.74
N PRO A 17 17.29 -6.56 -2.10
CA PRO A 17 17.39 -6.52 -0.64
C PRO A 17 16.27 -5.71 -0.02
N CYS A 18 15.77 -6.17 1.13
CA CYS A 18 14.77 -5.46 1.92
C CYS A 18 15.12 -5.64 3.40
N PHE A 19 15.29 -4.54 4.13
CA PHE A 19 15.66 -4.57 5.55
C PHE A 19 14.65 -5.36 6.38
N TYR A 20 13.36 -5.23 6.07
CA TYR A 20 12.29 -5.92 6.78
C TYR A 20 12.01 -7.32 6.24
N GLU A 21 12.71 -7.72 5.20
CA GLU A 21 12.56 -9.04 4.58
C GLU A 21 11.14 -9.34 4.12
N TYR A 22 10.45 -8.31 3.64
CA TYR A 22 9.12 -8.50 3.06
C TYR A 22 9.19 -9.41 1.84
N LYS A 23 8.15 -10.21 1.64
CA LYS A 23 8.09 -11.14 0.51
C LYS A 23 6.72 -11.10 -0.13
N ALA A 24 6.65 -11.51 -1.37
CA ALA A 24 5.39 -11.58 -2.11
C ALA A 24 4.35 -12.37 -1.32
N GLY A 25 3.15 -11.81 -1.23
CA GLY A 25 2.06 -12.39 -0.45
C GLY A 25 1.91 -11.83 0.95
N ASP A 26 2.88 -11.10 1.48
CA ASP A 26 2.73 -10.43 2.78
C ASP A 26 1.61 -9.39 2.66
N LYS A 27 0.75 -9.33 3.67
CA LYS A 27 -0.43 -8.47 3.66
C LYS A 27 -0.64 -7.79 5.00
N TRP A 28 -1.22 -6.61 4.95
CA TRP A 28 -1.61 -5.84 6.13
C TRP A 28 -2.95 -5.19 5.86
N ASP A 29 -3.87 -5.28 6.82
CA ASP A 29 -5.14 -4.57 6.76
C ASP A 29 -5.06 -3.35 7.67
N VAL A 30 -5.48 -2.21 7.15
CA VAL A 30 -5.50 -0.95 7.88
C VAL A 30 -6.86 -0.30 7.71
N THR A 31 -7.27 0.49 8.70
CA THR A 31 -8.53 1.22 8.64
C THR A 31 -8.25 2.70 8.61
N GLY A 32 -8.77 3.36 7.60
CA GLY A 32 -8.59 4.80 7.45
C GLY A 32 -7.14 5.16 7.21
N LEU A 33 -6.60 6.05 8.02
CA LEU A 33 -5.27 6.60 7.84
C LEU A 33 -4.26 6.05 8.86
N LYS A 34 -4.57 4.92 9.46
CA LYS A 34 -3.69 4.31 10.45
C LYS A 34 -2.55 3.54 9.79
N THR A 35 -1.45 3.42 10.53
CA THR A 35 -0.38 2.51 10.14
C THR A 35 -0.77 1.08 10.50
N PRO A 36 -0.20 0.06 9.81
CA PRO A 36 -0.43 -1.32 10.20
C PRO A 36 0.00 -1.60 11.64
N GLU A 37 -0.74 -2.44 12.33
CA GLU A 37 -0.38 -2.90 13.67
C GLU A 37 0.93 -3.67 13.63
N GLY A 38 1.73 -3.51 14.67
CA GLY A 38 3.05 -4.14 14.75
C GLY A 38 4.14 -3.37 14.01
N GLY A 39 3.78 -2.25 13.39
CA GLY A 39 4.72 -1.42 12.67
C GLY A 39 4.82 -1.76 11.19
N PHE A 40 5.52 -0.91 10.47
CA PHE A 40 5.71 -1.06 9.03
C PHE A 40 6.97 -0.29 8.65
N CYS A 41 7.57 -0.64 7.52
CA CYS A 41 8.74 0.08 7.02
C CYS A 41 8.39 1.54 6.77
N GLY A 42 9.05 2.46 7.46
CA GLY A 42 8.77 3.88 7.34
C GLY A 42 8.97 4.42 5.95
N ALA A 43 10.02 3.96 5.26
CA ALA A 43 10.29 4.37 3.88
C ALA A 43 9.18 3.93 2.94
N ALA A 44 8.75 2.68 3.06
CA ALA A 44 7.67 2.15 2.24
C ALA A 44 6.35 2.85 2.54
N TYR A 45 6.06 3.09 3.82
CA TYR A 45 4.81 3.74 4.21
C TYR A 45 4.77 5.19 3.74
N HIS A 46 5.92 5.85 3.70
CA HIS A 46 6.01 7.20 3.17
C HIS A 46 5.51 7.28 1.72
N THR A 47 5.81 6.26 0.94
CA THR A 47 5.36 6.17 -0.45
C THR A 47 3.92 5.68 -0.55
N LEU A 48 3.53 4.75 0.32
CA LEU A 48 2.18 4.17 0.33
C LEU A 48 1.13 5.14 0.85
N PHE A 49 1.47 5.97 1.84
CA PHE A 49 0.48 6.79 2.52
C PHE A 49 -0.30 7.71 1.57
N PRO A 50 0.34 8.46 0.65
CA PRO A 50 -0.43 9.28 -0.29
C PRO A 50 -1.42 8.49 -1.12
N VAL A 51 -1.07 7.28 -1.51
CA VAL A 51 -1.95 6.39 -2.29
C VAL A 51 -3.10 5.90 -1.43
N LEU A 52 -2.81 5.46 -0.21
CA LEU A 52 -3.84 5.03 0.73
C LEU A 52 -4.81 6.17 1.03
N PHE A 53 -4.27 7.38 1.24
CA PHE A 53 -5.07 8.57 1.48
C PHE A 53 -6.03 8.83 0.32
N ALA A 54 -5.49 8.83 -0.89
CA ALA A 54 -6.29 9.10 -2.08
C ALA A 54 -7.37 8.04 -2.30
N LEU A 55 -7.01 6.77 -2.17
CA LEU A 55 -7.97 5.67 -2.34
C LEU A 55 -9.05 5.69 -1.27
N ASN A 56 -8.69 6.06 -0.04
CA ASN A 56 -9.64 6.15 1.06
C ASN A 56 -10.77 7.14 0.76
N PHE A 57 -10.50 8.16 -0.05
CA PHE A 57 -11.46 9.19 -0.42
C PHE A 57 -12.00 9.02 -1.84
N GLY A 58 -11.85 7.85 -2.42
CA GLY A 58 -12.49 7.51 -3.69
C GLY A 58 -11.74 7.88 -4.95
N ALA A 59 -10.45 8.21 -4.84
CA ALA A 59 -9.67 8.57 -6.02
C ALA A 59 -9.62 7.43 -7.03
N LYS A 60 -9.62 7.80 -8.32
CA LYS A 60 -9.48 6.86 -9.43
C LYS A 60 -8.41 7.40 -10.37
N TYR A 61 -7.37 6.62 -10.58
CA TYR A 61 -6.30 7.00 -11.48
C TYR A 61 -6.56 6.41 -12.86
N PRO A 62 -6.30 7.15 -13.95
CA PRO A 62 -6.60 6.66 -15.30
C PRO A 62 -5.83 5.39 -15.68
N PHE A 63 -4.71 5.12 -15.02
CA PHE A 63 -3.89 3.94 -15.32
C PHE A 63 -4.24 2.72 -14.44
N MET A 64 -5.26 2.83 -13.58
CA MET A 64 -5.68 1.70 -12.74
C MET A 64 -6.41 0.66 -13.58
N LYS A 65 -5.99 -0.59 -13.45
CA LYS A 65 -6.68 -1.72 -14.09
C LYS A 65 -7.90 -2.14 -13.31
N ASP A 66 -7.83 -2.05 -11.98
CA ASP A 66 -8.92 -2.32 -11.07
C ASP A 66 -9.26 -1.00 -10.38
N VAL A 67 -10.55 -0.63 -10.36
CA VAL A 67 -10.97 0.66 -9.79
C VAL A 67 -10.74 0.76 -8.29
N ASP A 68 -10.52 -0.36 -7.61
CA ASP A 68 -10.35 -0.40 -6.15
C ASP A 68 -8.90 -0.60 -5.71
N SER A 69 -7.97 -0.75 -6.64
CA SER A 69 -6.59 -1.04 -6.25
C SER A 69 -5.57 -0.38 -7.16
N LEU A 70 -4.38 -0.14 -6.61
CA LEU A 70 -3.22 0.35 -7.34
C LEU A 70 -2.03 -0.53 -6.94
N ASP A 71 -1.38 -1.14 -7.91
CA ASP A 71 -0.30 -2.13 -7.68
C ASP A 71 1.08 -1.67 -8.14
N THR A 72 1.26 -0.36 -8.30
CA THR A 72 2.51 0.20 -8.83
C THR A 72 3.32 0.99 -7.82
N VAL A 73 3.00 0.87 -6.53
CA VAL A 73 3.73 1.57 -5.48
C VAL A 73 4.99 0.78 -5.16
N VAL A 74 6.14 1.44 -5.28
CA VAL A 74 7.42 0.80 -4.99
C VAL A 74 8.10 1.47 -3.80
N CYS A 75 8.89 0.69 -3.09
CA CYS A 75 9.71 1.17 -1.99
C CYS A 75 10.74 2.18 -2.52
N PRO A 76 10.92 3.34 -1.87
CA PRO A 76 11.86 4.35 -2.34
C PRO A 76 13.33 3.95 -2.15
N ASP A 77 13.59 2.91 -1.37
CA ASP A 77 14.93 2.39 -1.13
C ASP A 77 15.26 1.35 -2.22
N GLY A 78 15.57 1.85 -3.41
CA GLY A 78 15.95 1.04 -4.56
C GLY A 78 14.80 0.47 -5.38
N GLY A 79 13.56 0.60 -4.92
CA GLY A 79 12.40 0.08 -5.67
C GLY A 79 12.30 -1.43 -5.72
N TYR A 80 12.90 -2.13 -4.76
CA TYR A 80 12.96 -3.58 -4.81
C TYR A 80 11.67 -4.27 -4.37
N VAL A 81 10.82 -3.58 -3.62
CA VAL A 81 9.54 -4.13 -3.15
C VAL A 81 8.42 -3.36 -3.80
N ARG A 82 7.53 -4.07 -4.47
CA ARG A 82 6.35 -3.46 -5.10
C ARG A 82 5.11 -3.85 -4.31
N PHE A 83 4.31 -2.85 -4.01
CA PHE A 83 3.12 -3.00 -3.17
C PHE A 83 1.85 -2.75 -3.98
N LYS A 84 0.78 -3.39 -3.51
CA LYS A 84 -0.57 -3.14 -3.99
C LYS A 84 -1.36 -2.56 -2.83
N ALA A 85 -2.03 -1.43 -3.07
CA ALA A 85 -2.97 -0.83 -2.14
C ALA A 85 -4.37 -1.06 -2.68
N LYS A 86 -5.28 -1.56 -1.82
CA LYS A 86 -6.62 -1.92 -2.27
C LYS A 86 -7.68 -1.44 -1.28
N ARG A 87 -8.76 -0.84 -1.79
CA ARG A 87 -9.97 -0.58 -1.02
C ARG A 87 -10.70 -1.90 -0.80
N MET A 88 -11.09 -2.16 0.43
CA MET A 88 -11.82 -3.39 0.79
C MET A 88 -13.32 -3.17 0.95
N GLU A 89 -13.75 -1.93 0.79
CA GLU A 89 -15.16 -1.56 0.94
C GLU A 89 -15.62 -0.67 -0.21
#